data_7e423a9e1161e40e7f2b7e9653bf7b3e
#
_entry.id   7e423a9e1161e40e7f2b7e9653bf7b3e
#
_cell.length_a   1.000
_cell.length_b   1.000
_cell.length_c   1.000
_cell.angle_alpha   90.00
_cell.angle_beta   90.00
_cell.angle_gamma   90.00
#
_symmetry.space_group_name_H-M   'P 1'
#
loop_
_entity.id
_entity.type
_entity.pdbx_description
1 polymer ?
#
loop_
_entity_poly.entity_id
_entity_poly.type
_entity_poly.pdbx_seq_one_letter_code
_entity_poly.pdbx_strand_id
1 'polypeptide(L)'
;EVLQLPIDNDVYNRMGEGWWEEENPLNVLHGSITPGRFGYFCELLTNRLGLDPRDIRALDIGCGGGFLAEEFARLGCQVVGVDPSAVSIETARRHAATTGLDVDYRVGTGEQLPVADGEFDLAYCCDVLEHVSDLDAVIGETARVLKPEGIFLFDTINRTLASKLLAIKVMQEWRLTRCIDSAIHEWTMFITPKELVVILGHHG
;
A
#
# COMPACT_ATOMS: atom_id res chain seq x y z
N GLU A 1 8.91 25.38 2.37
CA GLU A 1 8.64 24.75 3.68
C GLU A 1 8.21 23.32 3.40
N VAL A 2 8.99 22.34 3.83
CA VAL A 2 8.56 20.94 3.77
C VAL A 2 7.44 20.82 4.79
N LEU A 3 6.21 20.54 4.34
CA LEU A 3 5.10 20.21 5.23
C LEU A 3 5.50 18.96 6.03
N GLN A 4 5.79 19.15 7.30
CA GLN A 4 6.05 18.03 8.19
C GLN A 4 4.71 17.37 8.49
N LEU A 5 4.54 16.12 8.02
CA LEU A 5 3.35 15.35 8.33
C LEU A 5 3.19 15.19 9.85
N PRO A 6 1.96 15.21 10.38
CA PRO A 6 1.71 15.04 11.80
C PRO A 6 1.95 13.60 12.30
N ILE A 7 2.34 12.69 11.41
CA ILE A 7 2.56 11.26 11.64
C ILE A 7 4.02 10.87 11.44
N ASP A 8 4.43 9.80 12.11
CA ASP A 8 5.80 9.27 12.09
C ASP A 8 5.94 8.15 11.04
N ASN A 9 6.08 8.53 9.77
CA ASN A 9 6.35 7.57 8.70
C ASN A 9 7.76 6.97 8.73
N ASP A 10 8.69 7.54 9.53
CA ASP A 10 10.04 6.97 9.66
C ASP A 10 10.06 5.62 10.40
N VAL A 11 8.95 5.25 11.04
CA VAL A 11 8.78 3.92 11.63
C VAL A 11 9.07 2.80 10.62
N TYR A 12 8.69 2.97 9.36
CA TYR A 12 8.92 1.98 8.30
C TYR A 12 10.42 1.80 7.97
N ASN A 13 11.24 2.85 8.15
CA ASN A 13 12.69 2.73 8.07
C ASN A 13 13.27 2.05 9.31
N ARG A 14 12.84 2.44 10.51
CA ARG A 14 13.37 1.89 11.75
C ARG A 14 13.03 0.42 11.98
N MET A 15 11.88 -0.03 11.54
CA MET A 15 11.36 -1.38 11.77
C MET A 15 11.35 -2.24 10.48
N GLY A 16 11.72 -1.67 9.34
CA GLY A 16 11.56 -2.28 8.02
C GLY A 16 12.41 -3.53 7.78
N GLU A 17 13.46 -3.77 8.56
CA GLU A 17 14.22 -5.03 8.47
C GLU A 17 13.39 -6.24 8.91
N GLY A 18 12.46 -6.04 9.84
CA GLY A 18 11.67 -7.10 10.44
C GLY A 18 10.30 -7.33 9.82
N TRP A 19 9.99 -6.84 8.62
CA TRP A 19 8.68 -7.03 7.98
C TRP A 19 8.17 -8.48 8.04
N TRP A 20 9.05 -9.46 7.85
CA TRP A 20 8.71 -10.88 7.81
C TRP A 20 8.92 -11.62 9.14
N GLU A 21 9.29 -10.93 10.21
CA GLU A 21 9.39 -11.49 11.55
C GLU A 21 8.02 -11.48 12.22
N GLU A 22 7.52 -12.65 12.64
CA GLU A 22 6.15 -12.81 13.17
C GLU A 22 5.85 -11.92 14.38
N GLU A 23 6.86 -11.60 15.21
CA GLU A 23 6.71 -10.74 16.38
C GLU A 23 6.84 -9.23 16.07
N ASN A 24 7.24 -8.88 14.85
CA ASN A 24 7.38 -7.49 14.45
C ASN A 24 6.00 -6.85 14.27
N PRO A 25 5.74 -5.66 14.87
CA PRO A 25 4.45 -4.98 14.72
C PRO A 25 4.01 -4.75 13.27
N LEU A 26 4.94 -4.52 12.34
CA LEU A 26 4.61 -4.37 10.92
C LEU A 26 4.06 -5.67 10.33
N ASN A 27 4.64 -6.83 10.70
CA ASN A 27 4.10 -8.13 10.31
C ASN A 27 2.72 -8.38 10.90
N VAL A 28 2.54 -8.11 12.19
CA VAL A 28 1.25 -8.29 12.88
C VAL A 28 0.15 -7.44 12.25
N LEU A 29 0.44 -6.18 11.91
CA LEU A 29 -0.55 -5.27 11.34
C LEU A 29 -0.86 -5.59 9.87
N HIS A 30 0.17 -5.70 9.05
CA HIS A 30 -0.01 -5.84 7.59
C HIS A 30 -0.13 -7.29 7.15
N GLY A 31 0.67 -8.20 7.71
CA GLY A 31 0.65 -9.62 7.37
C GLY A 31 -0.68 -10.29 7.73
N SER A 32 -1.33 -9.89 8.83
CA SER A 32 -2.62 -10.44 9.24
C SER A 32 -3.79 -10.06 8.32
N ILE A 33 -3.71 -8.90 7.68
CA ILE A 33 -4.77 -8.39 6.79
C ILE A 33 -4.58 -8.88 5.35
N THR A 34 -3.34 -9.09 4.92
CA THR A 34 -2.99 -9.45 3.54
C THR A 34 -3.77 -10.65 3.00
N PRO A 35 -3.96 -11.78 3.71
CA PRO A 35 -4.69 -12.92 3.14
C PRO A 35 -6.14 -12.60 2.77
N GLY A 36 -6.84 -11.84 3.61
CA GLY A 36 -8.23 -11.44 3.34
C GLY A 36 -8.33 -10.45 2.17
N ARG A 37 -7.45 -9.47 2.14
CA ARG A 37 -7.34 -8.47 1.08
C ARG A 37 -7.02 -9.11 -0.26
N PHE A 38 -5.98 -9.92 -0.30
CA PHE A 38 -5.57 -10.64 -1.51
C PHE A 38 -6.67 -11.57 -2.02
N GLY A 39 -7.34 -12.34 -1.11
CA GLY A 39 -8.45 -13.21 -1.50
C GLY A 39 -9.57 -12.46 -2.20
N TYR A 40 -9.94 -11.27 -1.70
CA TYR A 40 -10.94 -10.42 -2.32
C TYR A 40 -10.48 -9.89 -3.69
N PHE A 41 -9.25 -9.40 -3.80
CA PHE A 41 -8.70 -8.89 -5.05
C PHE A 41 -8.56 -9.99 -6.12
N CYS A 42 -8.08 -11.16 -5.71
CA CYS A 42 -7.98 -12.32 -6.59
C CYS A 42 -9.36 -12.73 -7.13
N GLU A 43 -10.39 -12.84 -6.27
CA GLU A 43 -11.75 -13.14 -6.70
C GLU A 43 -12.29 -12.09 -7.68
N LEU A 44 -12.07 -10.81 -7.40
CA LEU A 44 -12.50 -9.72 -8.28
C LEU A 44 -11.85 -9.84 -9.67
N LEU A 45 -10.52 -9.96 -9.73
CA LEU A 45 -9.78 -9.98 -10.98
C LEU A 45 -10.09 -11.24 -11.81
N THR A 46 -10.03 -12.42 -11.19
CA THR A 46 -10.13 -13.69 -11.90
C THR A 46 -11.58 -14.12 -12.16
N ASN A 47 -12.45 -14.05 -11.15
CA ASN A 47 -13.80 -14.60 -11.24
C ASN A 47 -14.83 -13.59 -11.76
N ARG A 48 -14.72 -12.30 -11.37
CA ARG A 48 -15.69 -11.29 -11.79
C ARG A 48 -15.30 -10.59 -13.08
N LEU A 49 -14.01 -10.27 -13.26
CA LEU A 49 -13.51 -9.57 -14.44
C LEU A 49 -12.97 -10.54 -15.50
N GLY A 50 -12.72 -11.80 -15.14
CA GLY A 50 -12.27 -12.84 -16.06
C GLY A 50 -10.86 -12.63 -16.61
N LEU A 51 -10.00 -11.92 -15.85
CA LEU A 51 -8.63 -11.63 -16.26
C LEU A 51 -7.71 -12.81 -15.97
N ASP A 52 -6.76 -13.09 -16.87
CA ASP A 52 -5.67 -14.03 -16.60
C ASP A 52 -4.53 -13.26 -15.89
N PRO A 53 -4.17 -13.66 -14.67
CA PRO A 53 -3.08 -12.99 -13.94
C PRO A 53 -1.75 -12.94 -14.69
N ARG A 54 -1.48 -13.90 -15.58
CA ARG A 54 -0.25 -13.97 -16.38
C ARG A 54 -0.12 -12.86 -17.43
N ASP A 55 -1.25 -12.26 -17.78
CA ASP A 55 -1.30 -11.13 -18.72
C ASP A 55 -1.29 -9.77 -18.01
N ILE A 56 -1.27 -9.77 -16.67
CA ILE A 56 -1.34 -8.56 -15.83
C ILE A 56 0.07 -8.08 -15.45
N ARG A 57 0.39 -6.85 -15.84
CA ARG A 57 1.49 -6.08 -15.26
C ARG A 57 0.94 -5.20 -14.14
N ALA A 58 1.36 -5.48 -12.91
CA ALA A 58 0.81 -4.88 -11.70
C ALA A 58 1.82 -3.97 -10.99
N LEU A 59 1.33 -2.87 -10.41
CA LEU A 59 2.09 -1.93 -9.59
C LEU A 59 1.55 -1.94 -8.16
N ASP A 60 2.44 -2.22 -7.20
CA ASP A 60 2.19 -2.10 -5.76
C ASP A 60 2.72 -0.76 -5.25
N ILE A 61 1.83 0.18 -4.93
CA ILE A 61 2.16 1.51 -4.44
C ILE A 61 2.19 1.49 -2.91
N GLY A 62 3.36 1.72 -2.31
CA GLY A 62 3.58 1.56 -0.88
C GLY A 62 3.72 0.10 -0.48
N CYS A 63 4.54 -0.66 -1.22
CA CYS A 63 4.63 -2.12 -1.09
C CYS A 63 5.24 -2.60 0.24
N GLY A 64 5.85 -1.72 1.05
CA GLY A 64 6.51 -2.07 2.30
C GLY A 64 7.47 -3.24 2.15
N GLY A 65 7.30 -4.27 2.98
CA GLY A 65 8.08 -5.52 2.93
C GLY A 65 7.68 -6.50 1.84
N GLY A 66 6.74 -6.16 0.96
CA GLY A 66 6.38 -6.95 -0.22
C GLY A 66 5.30 -8.01 -0.02
N PHE A 67 4.54 -7.99 1.08
CA PHE A 67 3.52 -9.02 1.34
C PHE A 67 2.54 -9.20 0.18
N LEU A 68 1.91 -8.11 -0.26
CA LEU A 68 0.89 -8.17 -1.30
C LEU A 68 1.53 -8.36 -2.69
N ALA A 69 2.69 -7.70 -2.93
CA ALA A 69 3.46 -7.87 -4.16
C ALA A 69 3.82 -9.34 -4.42
N GLU A 70 4.27 -10.07 -3.39
CA GLU A 70 4.61 -11.48 -3.54
C GLU A 70 3.38 -12.36 -3.78
N GLU A 71 2.22 -12.06 -3.19
CA GLU A 71 0.99 -12.79 -3.47
C GLU A 71 0.55 -12.63 -4.93
N PHE A 72 0.62 -11.41 -5.47
CA PHE A 72 0.33 -11.17 -6.89
C PHE A 72 1.36 -11.84 -7.82
N ALA A 73 2.63 -11.85 -7.45
CA ALA A 73 3.66 -12.57 -8.20
C ALA A 73 3.42 -14.09 -8.19
N ARG A 74 3.03 -14.68 -7.04
CA ARG A 74 2.63 -16.11 -6.96
C ARG A 74 1.39 -16.41 -7.80
N LEU A 75 0.47 -15.48 -7.92
CA LEU A 75 -0.71 -15.60 -8.79
C LEU A 75 -0.34 -15.62 -10.29
N GLY A 76 0.84 -15.08 -10.63
CA GLY A 76 1.38 -15.07 -12.00
C GLY A 76 1.54 -13.68 -12.60
N CYS A 77 1.20 -12.61 -11.89
CA CYS A 77 1.36 -11.23 -12.36
C CYS A 77 2.84 -10.85 -12.47
N GLN A 78 3.16 -9.95 -13.42
CA GLN A 78 4.43 -9.25 -13.46
C GLN A 78 4.35 -8.04 -12.52
N VAL A 79 5.04 -8.08 -11.39
CA VAL A 79 4.86 -7.08 -10.32
C VAL A 79 6.05 -6.14 -10.22
N VAL A 80 5.74 -4.84 -10.13
CA VAL A 80 6.65 -3.79 -9.68
C VAL A 80 6.16 -3.30 -8.32
N GLY A 81 7.03 -3.26 -7.30
CA GLY A 81 6.71 -2.71 -5.99
C GLY A 81 7.48 -1.39 -5.76
N VAL A 82 6.78 -0.37 -5.28
CA VAL A 82 7.39 0.95 -4.98
C VAL A 82 7.10 1.33 -3.54
N ASP A 83 8.14 1.73 -2.80
CA ASP A 83 8.03 2.19 -1.42
C ASP A 83 9.10 3.27 -1.12
N PRO A 84 8.82 4.31 -0.35
CA PRO A 84 9.79 5.33 0.02
C PRO A 84 10.89 4.82 0.95
N SER A 85 10.65 3.76 1.73
CA SER A 85 11.63 3.17 2.64
C SER A 85 12.60 2.26 1.92
N ALA A 86 13.85 2.70 1.76
CA ALA A 86 14.90 1.87 1.18
C ALA A 86 15.16 0.59 2.01
N VAL A 87 14.93 0.63 3.34
CA VAL A 87 15.07 -0.52 4.24
C VAL A 87 13.98 -1.56 3.95
N SER A 88 12.73 -1.12 3.80
CA SER A 88 11.60 -1.99 3.42
C SER A 88 11.83 -2.64 2.05
N ILE A 89 12.26 -1.86 1.06
CA ILE A 89 12.58 -2.36 -0.29
C ILE A 89 13.68 -3.42 -0.26
N GLU A 90 14.75 -3.20 0.51
CA GLU A 90 15.82 -4.20 0.62
C GLU A 90 15.34 -5.49 1.31
N THR A 91 14.46 -5.35 2.31
CA THR A 91 13.85 -6.50 2.98
C THR A 91 12.92 -7.26 2.03
N ALA A 92 12.10 -6.56 1.24
CA ALA A 92 11.24 -7.16 0.21
C ALA A 92 12.06 -7.94 -0.84
N ARG A 93 13.14 -7.34 -1.36
CA ARG A 93 14.06 -8.00 -2.30
C ARG A 93 14.66 -9.27 -1.74
N ARG A 94 15.17 -9.21 -0.50
CA ARG A 94 15.75 -10.39 0.16
C ARG A 94 14.73 -11.50 0.31
N HIS A 95 13.52 -11.18 0.75
CA HIS A 95 12.48 -12.18 0.95
C HIS A 95 12.05 -12.81 -0.39
N ALA A 96 11.76 -12.01 -1.41
CA ALA A 96 11.42 -12.51 -2.74
C ALA A 96 12.51 -13.42 -3.32
N ALA A 97 13.80 -13.09 -3.12
CA ALA A 97 14.91 -13.93 -3.55
C ALA A 97 14.92 -15.30 -2.83
N THR A 98 14.55 -15.35 -1.53
CA THR A 98 14.46 -16.63 -0.79
C THR A 98 13.29 -17.49 -1.23
N THR A 99 12.21 -16.88 -1.69
CA THR A 99 11.00 -17.56 -2.17
C THR A 99 11.01 -17.83 -3.68
N GLY A 100 12.06 -17.37 -4.39
CA GLY A 100 12.24 -17.58 -5.82
C GLY A 100 11.25 -16.77 -6.68
N LEU A 101 10.71 -15.68 -6.14
CA LEU A 101 9.80 -14.79 -6.85
C LEU A 101 10.58 -13.68 -7.57
N ASP A 102 10.12 -13.35 -8.77
CA ASP A 102 10.65 -12.24 -9.56
C ASP A 102 9.72 -11.02 -9.41
N VAL A 103 10.13 -10.09 -8.56
CA VAL A 103 9.43 -8.81 -8.31
C VAL A 103 10.44 -7.67 -8.43
N ASP A 104 10.11 -6.67 -9.22
CA ASP A 104 10.94 -5.48 -9.41
C ASP A 104 10.63 -4.43 -8.33
N TYR A 105 11.42 -4.42 -7.26
CA TYR A 105 11.23 -3.46 -6.17
C TYR A 105 12.06 -2.20 -6.38
N ARG A 106 11.42 -1.02 -6.25
CA ARG A 106 12.04 0.30 -6.47
C ARG A 106 11.80 1.23 -5.29
N VAL A 107 12.79 2.05 -4.95
CA VAL A 107 12.61 3.15 -3.99
C VAL A 107 11.95 4.32 -4.71
N GLY A 108 10.84 4.83 -4.16
CA GLY A 108 10.09 5.97 -4.72
C GLY A 108 8.88 6.29 -3.86
N THR A 109 8.24 7.43 -4.10
CA THR A 109 7.01 7.84 -3.41
C THR A 109 5.79 7.67 -4.31
N GLY A 110 4.60 7.60 -3.70
CA GLY A 110 3.34 7.56 -4.45
C GLY A 110 3.08 8.84 -5.24
N GLU A 111 3.57 9.98 -4.75
CA GLU A 111 3.46 11.28 -5.41
C GLU A 111 4.39 11.43 -6.63
N GLN A 112 5.40 10.57 -6.77
CA GLN A 112 6.33 10.55 -7.90
C GLN A 112 6.81 9.12 -8.14
N LEU A 113 6.04 8.37 -8.92
CA LEU A 113 6.33 6.96 -9.21
C LEU A 113 7.48 6.81 -10.22
N PRO A 114 8.52 6.01 -9.92
CA PRO A 114 9.70 5.84 -10.78
C PRO A 114 9.43 4.81 -11.91
N VAL A 115 8.31 4.98 -12.62
CA VAL A 115 7.83 4.10 -13.70
C VAL A 115 7.25 4.92 -14.85
N ALA A 116 7.10 4.32 -16.02
CA ALA A 116 6.63 4.98 -17.23
C ALA A 116 5.10 5.20 -17.24
N ASP A 117 4.66 6.11 -18.12
CA ASP A 117 3.24 6.36 -18.36
C ASP A 117 2.60 5.15 -19.05
N GLY A 118 1.37 4.80 -18.65
CA GLY A 118 0.59 3.76 -19.29
C GLY A 118 1.26 2.38 -19.29
N GLU A 119 2.03 2.07 -18.26
CA GLU A 119 2.81 0.84 -18.17
C GLU A 119 2.00 -0.35 -17.59
N PHE A 120 1.00 -0.07 -16.73
CA PHE A 120 0.37 -1.09 -15.89
C PHE A 120 -1.09 -1.35 -16.24
N ASP A 121 -1.48 -2.62 -16.19
CA ASP A 121 -2.88 -3.07 -16.31
C ASP A 121 -3.61 -2.91 -14.96
N LEU A 122 -2.88 -3.02 -13.87
CA LEU A 122 -3.36 -2.97 -12.50
C LEU A 122 -2.42 -2.13 -11.65
N ALA A 123 -2.97 -1.21 -10.87
CA ALA A 123 -2.27 -0.62 -9.73
C ALA A 123 -3.05 -0.93 -8.44
N TYR A 124 -2.35 -1.15 -7.34
CA TYR A 124 -2.99 -1.26 -6.04
C TYR A 124 -2.20 -0.49 -4.97
N CYS A 125 -2.95 0.05 -4.00
CA CYS A 125 -2.42 0.92 -2.96
C CYS A 125 -3.20 0.65 -1.67
N CYS A 126 -2.58 0.00 -0.71
CA CYS A 126 -3.24 -0.53 0.48
C CYS A 126 -2.57 -0.05 1.77
N ASP A 127 -3.35 0.52 2.69
CA ASP A 127 -2.88 1.15 3.94
C ASP A 127 -1.83 2.26 3.71
N VAL A 128 -1.98 3.05 2.63
CA VAL A 128 -0.98 4.07 2.22
C VAL A 128 -1.61 5.44 2.07
N LEU A 129 -2.81 5.54 1.50
CA LEU A 129 -3.42 6.83 1.13
C LEU A 129 -3.60 7.79 2.33
N GLU A 130 -3.78 7.26 3.54
CA GLU A 130 -3.84 8.00 4.79
C GLU A 130 -2.48 8.47 5.34
N HIS A 131 -1.38 8.07 4.69
CA HIS A 131 -0.01 8.40 5.09
C HIS A 131 0.70 9.36 4.14
N VAL A 132 0.10 9.68 2.99
CA VAL A 132 0.74 10.49 1.95
C VAL A 132 0.60 12.00 2.24
N SER A 133 1.53 12.77 1.71
CA SER A 133 1.53 14.23 1.87
C SER A 133 0.58 14.93 0.91
N ASP A 134 0.39 14.37 -0.28
CA ASP A 134 -0.47 14.90 -1.34
C ASP A 134 -1.25 13.77 -2.02
N LEU A 135 -2.48 13.57 -1.54
CA LEU A 135 -3.37 12.52 -2.05
C LEU A 135 -3.73 12.75 -3.54
N ASP A 136 -3.92 14.00 -3.97
CA ASP A 136 -4.25 14.33 -5.35
C ASP A 136 -3.09 13.96 -6.28
N ALA A 137 -1.85 14.24 -5.88
CA ALA A 137 -0.66 13.86 -6.62
C ALA A 137 -0.53 12.32 -6.74
N VAL A 138 -0.79 11.56 -5.67
CA VAL A 138 -0.76 10.08 -5.70
C VAL A 138 -1.79 9.51 -6.67
N ILE A 139 -3.02 10.03 -6.64
CA ILE A 139 -4.07 9.59 -7.56
C ILE A 139 -3.72 9.98 -9.01
N GLY A 140 -3.20 11.19 -9.23
CA GLY A 140 -2.72 11.64 -10.55
C GLY A 140 -1.59 10.77 -11.11
N GLU A 141 -0.61 10.43 -10.30
CA GLU A 141 0.47 9.51 -10.67
C GLU A 141 -0.05 8.10 -10.96
N THR A 142 -1.01 7.61 -10.14
CA THR A 142 -1.65 6.31 -10.38
C THR A 142 -2.38 6.32 -11.73
N ALA A 143 -3.13 7.37 -12.05
CA ALA A 143 -3.80 7.51 -13.35
C ALA A 143 -2.78 7.59 -14.51
N ARG A 144 -1.66 8.31 -14.33
CA ARG A 144 -0.60 8.43 -15.34
C ARG A 144 0.01 7.07 -15.70
N VAL A 145 0.27 6.23 -14.72
CA VAL A 145 0.97 4.95 -14.93
C VAL A 145 0.07 3.81 -15.39
N LEU A 146 -1.24 3.92 -15.17
CA LEU A 146 -2.22 2.95 -15.65
C LEU A 146 -2.43 3.08 -17.15
N LYS A 147 -2.61 1.96 -17.84
CA LYS A 147 -3.09 1.91 -19.20
C LYS A 147 -4.53 2.43 -19.29
N PRO A 148 -5.01 2.86 -20.49
CA PRO A 148 -6.44 3.06 -20.68
C PRO A 148 -7.23 1.81 -20.26
N GLU A 149 -8.31 2.00 -19.49
CA GLU A 149 -9.10 0.91 -18.87
C GLU A 149 -8.36 0.09 -17.82
N GLY A 150 -7.18 0.53 -17.38
CA GLY A 150 -6.45 -0.07 -16.26
C GLY A 150 -7.24 0.00 -14.96
N ILE A 151 -6.96 -0.92 -14.05
CA ILE A 151 -7.71 -1.08 -12.80
C ILE A 151 -6.92 -0.49 -11.64
N PHE A 152 -7.58 0.30 -10.80
CA PHE A 152 -7.02 0.73 -9.53
C PHE A 152 -7.76 0.08 -8.36
N LEU A 153 -7.05 -0.72 -7.56
CA LEU A 153 -7.54 -1.32 -6.32
C LEU A 153 -6.90 -0.61 -5.13
N PHE A 154 -7.71 -0.25 -4.15
CA PHE A 154 -7.16 0.41 -2.97
C PHE A 154 -8.01 0.11 -1.74
N ASP A 155 -7.41 0.29 -0.57
CA ASP A 155 -8.12 0.47 0.68
C ASP A 155 -7.46 1.61 1.48
N THR A 156 -8.21 2.14 2.42
CA THR A 156 -7.76 3.20 3.33
C THR A 156 -8.72 3.32 4.51
N ILE A 157 -8.31 4.02 5.54
CA ILE A 157 -9.13 4.21 6.75
C ILE A 157 -10.13 5.34 6.53
N ASN A 158 -11.43 5.00 6.56
CA ASN A 158 -12.50 5.99 6.48
C ASN A 158 -12.51 6.91 7.70
N ARG A 159 -12.62 8.23 7.50
CA ARG A 159 -12.69 9.25 8.55
C ARG A 159 -14.05 9.23 9.27
N THR A 160 -14.18 8.38 10.28
CA THR A 160 -15.36 8.24 11.13
C THR A 160 -15.00 8.34 12.61
N LEU A 161 -16.00 8.55 13.48
CA LEU A 161 -15.74 8.49 14.92
C LEU A 161 -15.36 7.08 15.38
N ALA A 162 -15.87 6.04 14.71
CA ALA A 162 -15.52 4.65 15.01
C ALA A 162 -14.05 4.36 14.67
N SER A 163 -13.56 4.79 13.50
CA SER A 163 -12.16 4.64 13.14
C SER A 163 -11.23 5.46 14.03
N LYS A 164 -11.66 6.67 14.45
CA LYS A 164 -10.92 7.46 15.44
C LYS A 164 -10.76 6.72 16.76
N LEU A 165 -11.83 6.11 17.25
CA LEU A 165 -11.77 5.33 18.49
C LEU A 165 -10.87 4.10 18.33
N LEU A 166 -11.07 3.33 17.26
CA LEU A 166 -10.35 2.07 17.06
C LEU A 166 -8.87 2.30 16.70
N ALA A 167 -8.60 2.97 15.58
CA ALA A 167 -7.23 3.09 15.06
C ALA A 167 -6.36 4.02 15.92
N ILE A 168 -6.91 5.12 16.45
CA ILE A 168 -6.13 6.07 17.23
C ILE A 168 -6.16 5.72 18.72
N LYS A 169 -7.36 5.67 19.34
CA LYS A 169 -7.44 5.49 20.80
C LYS A 169 -7.03 4.09 21.24
N VAL A 170 -7.57 3.03 20.60
CA VAL A 170 -7.32 1.64 21.01
C VAL A 170 -5.95 1.15 20.54
N MET A 171 -5.63 1.31 19.26
CA MET A 171 -4.44 0.68 18.66
C MET A 171 -3.16 1.53 18.81
N GLN A 172 -3.27 2.84 19.02
CA GLN A 172 -2.11 3.74 19.07
C GLN A 172 -1.89 4.39 20.44
N GLU A 173 -2.95 4.90 21.13
CA GLU A 173 -2.78 5.66 22.38
C GLU A 173 -2.88 4.82 23.65
N TRP A 174 -3.76 3.82 23.71
CA TRP A 174 -3.98 3.03 24.92
C TRP A 174 -2.83 2.07 25.18
N ARG A 175 -2.13 2.30 26.29
CA ARG A 175 -0.92 1.56 26.69
C ARG A 175 -1.06 0.03 26.70
N LEU A 176 -2.27 -0.50 26.93
CA LEU A 176 -2.52 -1.94 27.01
C LEU A 176 -2.80 -2.60 25.64
N THR A 177 -3.14 -1.82 24.64
CA THR A 177 -3.61 -2.33 23.33
C THR A 177 -2.85 -1.76 22.14
N ARG A 178 -1.97 -0.77 22.37
CA ARG A 178 -1.18 -0.18 21.29
C ARG A 178 -0.28 -1.22 20.63
N CYS A 179 -0.24 -1.21 19.31
CA CYS A 179 0.56 -2.13 18.51
C CYS A 179 1.94 -1.57 18.19
N ILE A 180 2.08 -0.24 18.06
CA ILE A 180 3.34 0.45 17.74
C ILE A 180 3.50 1.66 18.67
N ASP A 181 4.73 1.92 19.12
CA ASP A 181 5.10 3.06 20.00
C ASP A 181 5.33 4.37 19.22
N SER A 182 4.64 4.55 18.07
CA SER A 182 4.75 5.73 17.22
C SER A 182 3.38 6.21 16.80
N ALA A 183 3.27 7.52 16.55
CA ALA A 183 2.05 8.12 16.01
C ALA A 183 1.99 7.87 14.49
N ILE A 184 1.53 6.69 14.10
CA ILE A 184 1.43 6.28 12.70
C ILE A 184 0.14 6.75 12.02
N HIS A 185 -0.87 7.13 12.80
CA HIS A 185 -2.14 7.63 12.28
C HIS A 185 -2.52 8.96 12.92
N GLU A 186 -3.02 9.86 12.11
CA GLU A 186 -3.68 11.11 12.51
C GLU A 186 -5.09 11.13 11.89
N TRP A 187 -6.12 11.34 12.71
CA TRP A 187 -7.51 11.25 12.23
C TRP A 187 -7.85 12.22 11.09
N THR A 188 -7.18 13.36 11.04
CA THR A 188 -7.35 14.35 9.95
C THR A 188 -6.82 13.86 8.61
N MET A 189 -5.93 12.86 8.61
CA MET A 189 -5.38 12.22 7.41
C MET A 189 -6.28 11.10 6.87
N PHE A 190 -7.24 10.61 7.66
CA PHE A 190 -8.20 9.62 7.18
C PHE A 190 -9.11 10.23 6.10
N ILE A 191 -9.52 9.43 5.14
CA ILE A 191 -10.16 9.88 3.91
C ILE A 191 -11.61 9.43 3.90
N THR A 192 -12.56 10.35 3.64
CA THR A 192 -13.95 9.94 3.43
C THR A 192 -14.16 9.43 2.01
N PRO A 193 -15.10 8.47 1.79
CA PRO A 193 -15.43 8.01 0.45
C PRO A 193 -15.82 9.15 -0.52
N LYS A 194 -16.46 10.21 -0.01
CA LYS A 194 -16.84 11.37 -0.83
C LYS A 194 -15.64 12.17 -1.31
N GLU A 195 -14.67 12.43 -0.44
CA GLU A 195 -13.43 13.12 -0.80
C GLU A 195 -12.68 12.32 -1.86
N LEU A 196 -12.54 11.01 -1.65
CA LEU A 196 -11.82 10.15 -2.58
C LEU A 196 -12.49 10.08 -3.96
N VAL A 197 -13.83 9.95 -4.01
CA VAL A 197 -14.59 9.97 -5.28
C VAL A 197 -14.39 11.29 -6.04
N VAL A 198 -14.33 12.43 -5.35
CA VAL A 198 -14.08 13.72 -6.00
C VAL A 198 -12.67 13.75 -6.62
N ILE A 199 -11.65 13.32 -5.87
CA ILE A 199 -10.27 13.30 -6.34
C ILE A 199 -10.12 12.32 -7.52
N LEU A 200 -10.64 11.10 -7.40
CA LEU A 200 -10.64 10.13 -8.50
C LEU A 200 -11.30 10.69 -9.76
N GLY A 201 -12.41 11.43 -9.62
CA GLY A 201 -13.11 12.06 -10.75
C GLY A 201 -12.34 13.19 -11.44
N HIS A 202 -11.29 13.76 -10.82
CA HIS A 202 -10.41 14.74 -11.45
C HIS A 202 -9.39 14.10 -12.40
N HIS A 203 -9.06 12.83 -12.19
CA HIS A 203 -8.00 12.14 -12.92
C HIS A 203 -8.50 11.05 -13.90
N GLY A 204 -9.83 10.80 -13.96
CA GLY A 204 -10.45 9.91 -14.96
C GLY A 204 -11.16 8.71 -14.37
#